data_6f3fefc785888cd39140b5ccde239de0
#
_entry.id   6f3fefc785888cd39140b5ccde239de0
#
_cell.length_a   1.000
_cell.length_b   1.000
_cell.length_c   1.000
_cell.angle_alpha   90.00
_cell.angle_beta   90.00
_cell.angle_gamma   90.00
#
_symmetry.space_group_name_H-M   'P 1'
#
loop_
_entity.id
_entity.type
_entity.pdbx_description
1 polymer ?
#
loop_
_entity_poly.entity_id
_entity_poly.type
_entity_poly.pdbx_seq_one_letter_code
_entity_poly.pdbx_strand_id
1 'polypeptide(L)'
;MQEKIKSPITGSTNTMVEKIIDSKEIISLYSDQFNFDASSYFKSLQEVYIVRCLDTNYRFYYPFSIQGKEDIYKHLQNIDFYYLKDRWEFGAVCKLIAAGSSLLELGCGNGYALENFKKNGISCKGLELNQEAINICIEKGLDVLSSPLHEYADQNESLFDVVCAFQLLEHLADVDYFIKNSLKLLKKGGSFIVSVPNNDSFGHLYNILNLPPHHMGLWNKKVFLALQKYYPMKLEKVLFTPLDTSQLKDFKAHYATVLGKLPFLLRSISRFPALFNAIVPKRLKGYTIVAIFKKV
;
A
#
# COMPACT_ATOMS: atom_id res chain seq x y z
N MET A 1 -21.53 -26.82 3.79
CA MET A 1 -21.30 -25.86 2.68
C MET A 1 -20.20 -24.91 3.13
N GLN A 2 -19.08 -24.84 2.44
CA GLN A 2 -18.05 -23.85 2.76
C GLN A 2 -18.63 -22.45 2.56
N GLU A 3 -18.53 -21.60 3.57
CA GLU A 3 -18.98 -20.21 3.48
C GLU A 3 -18.24 -19.53 2.35
N LYS A 4 -19.00 -18.90 1.42
CA LYS A 4 -18.40 -18.24 0.26
C LYS A 4 -17.68 -16.97 0.73
N ILE A 5 -16.38 -16.89 0.49
CA ILE A 5 -15.54 -15.75 0.88
C ILE A 5 -15.95 -14.52 0.05
N LYS A 6 -16.28 -13.42 0.72
CA LYS A 6 -16.69 -12.16 0.08
C LYS A 6 -15.47 -11.26 -0.18
N SER A 7 -15.47 -10.63 -1.34
CA SER A 7 -14.48 -9.59 -1.67
C SER A 7 -14.66 -8.36 -0.77
N PRO A 8 -13.58 -7.83 -0.14
CA PRO A 8 -13.66 -6.66 0.71
C PRO A 8 -13.80 -5.33 -0.07
N ILE A 9 -13.83 -5.39 -1.40
CA ILE A 9 -14.09 -4.22 -2.26
C ILE A 9 -15.54 -4.23 -2.75
N THR A 10 -16.03 -5.39 -3.18
CA THR A 10 -17.32 -5.45 -3.90
C THR A 10 -18.42 -6.13 -3.11
N GLY A 11 -18.10 -6.82 -2.01
CA GLY A 11 -19.02 -7.72 -1.30
C GLY A 11 -19.42 -8.96 -2.09
N SER A 12 -18.96 -9.10 -3.33
CA SER A 12 -19.26 -10.23 -4.22
C SER A 12 -18.61 -11.53 -3.74
N THR A 13 -19.30 -12.62 -3.93
CA THR A 13 -18.78 -13.99 -3.70
C THR A 13 -18.14 -14.59 -4.95
N ASN A 14 -17.99 -13.83 -6.02
CA ASN A 14 -17.24 -14.22 -7.22
C ASN A 14 -15.74 -14.20 -6.94
N THR A 15 -15.30 -15.12 -6.09
CA THR A 15 -13.94 -15.21 -5.57
C THR A 15 -13.38 -16.60 -5.78
N MET A 16 -12.07 -16.72 -5.84
CA MET A 16 -11.34 -17.98 -6.01
C MET A 16 -10.15 -18.01 -5.05
N VAL A 17 -9.98 -19.12 -4.33
CA VAL A 17 -8.75 -19.38 -3.56
C VAL A 17 -7.63 -19.70 -4.54
N GLU A 18 -6.57 -18.88 -4.56
CA GLU A 18 -5.39 -19.06 -5.42
C GLU A 18 -4.29 -19.87 -4.73
N LYS A 19 -4.13 -19.67 -3.43
CA LYS A 19 -3.08 -20.33 -2.64
C LYS A 19 -3.54 -20.54 -1.19
N ILE A 20 -3.08 -21.61 -0.61
CA ILE A 20 -3.22 -21.93 0.81
C ILE A 20 -1.81 -21.89 1.41
N ILE A 21 -1.66 -21.26 2.55
CA ILE A 21 -0.39 -21.11 3.29
C ILE A 21 -0.60 -21.68 4.69
N ASP A 22 0.33 -22.52 5.15
CA ASP A 22 0.33 -22.96 6.54
C ASP A 22 0.63 -21.77 7.47
N SER A 23 -0.21 -21.55 8.48
CA SER A 23 0.00 -20.47 9.44
C SER A 23 1.32 -20.57 10.19
N LYS A 24 1.82 -21.78 10.42
CA LYS A 24 3.13 -22.00 11.05
C LYS A 24 4.28 -21.50 10.19
N GLU A 25 4.17 -21.59 8.87
CA GLU A 25 5.15 -21.01 7.94
C GLU A 25 5.24 -19.49 8.15
N ILE A 26 4.10 -18.80 8.23
CA ILE A 26 4.05 -17.36 8.45
C ILE A 26 4.63 -17.00 9.82
N ILE A 27 4.26 -17.71 10.88
CA ILE A 27 4.76 -17.49 12.25
C ILE A 27 6.28 -17.62 12.28
N SER A 28 6.84 -18.70 11.69
CA SER A 28 8.28 -18.92 11.62
C SER A 28 9.01 -17.77 10.89
N LEU A 29 8.49 -17.36 9.76
CA LEU A 29 9.07 -16.26 8.98
C LEU A 29 9.14 -14.94 9.75
N TYR A 30 8.09 -14.58 10.51
CA TYR A 30 8.09 -13.38 11.35
C TYR A 30 9.05 -13.50 12.53
N SER A 31 9.12 -14.67 13.16
CA SER A 31 10.08 -14.95 14.23
C SER A 31 11.50 -14.83 13.73
N ASP A 32 11.83 -15.49 12.60
CA ASP A 32 13.20 -15.59 12.08
C ASP A 32 13.74 -14.26 11.54
N GLN A 33 12.89 -13.45 10.89
CA GLN A 33 13.36 -12.22 10.25
C GLN A 33 13.14 -10.96 11.08
N PHE A 34 12.11 -10.94 11.91
CA PHE A 34 11.76 -9.74 12.67
C PHE A 34 11.80 -9.94 14.17
N ASN A 35 12.14 -11.14 14.67
CA ASN A 35 12.07 -11.48 16.09
C ASN A 35 10.70 -11.13 16.70
N PHE A 36 9.61 -11.40 15.95
CA PHE A 36 8.24 -11.11 16.32
C PHE A 36 7.42 -12.39 16.40
N ASP A 37 6.82 -12.67 17.55
CA ASP A 37 5.90 -13.79 17.72
C ASP A 37 4.50 -13.44 17.19
N ALA A 38 4.23 -13.87 15.96
CA ALA A 38 2.92 -13.69 15.33
C ALA A 38 1.87 -14.74 15.74
N SER A 39 2.17 -15.68 16.64
CA SER A 39 1.30 -16.81 16.97
C SER A 39 -0.09 -16.39 17.47
N SER A 40 -0.17 -15.24 18.17
CA SER A 40 -1.42 -14.69 18.70
C SER A 40 -2.45 -14.38 17.63
N TYR A 41 -2.03 -14.07 16.40
CA TYR A 41 -2.90 -13.77 15.26
C TYR A 41 -3.50 -15.02 14.64
N PHE A 42 -2.82 -16.15 14.76
CA PHE A 42 -3.18 -17.42 14.10
C PHE A 42 -3.71 -18.47 15.06
N LYS A 43 -4.11 -18.08 16.27
CA LYS A 43 -4.73 -19.03 17.22
C LYS A 43 -5.89 -19.76 16.58
N SER A 44 -5.85 -21.11 16.61
CA SER A 44 -6.87 -22.00 16.03
C SER A 44 -6.94 -21.99 14.48
N LEU A 45 -6.05 -21.31 13.79
CA LEU A 45 -5.98 -21.29 12.35
C LEU A 45 -4.78 -22.13 11.86
N GLN A 46 -5.05 -23.12 11.04
CA GLN A 46 -4.00 -23.91 10.38
C GLN A 46 -3.64 -23.35 9.02
N GLU A 47 -4.59 -22.71 8.36
CA GLU A 47 -4.46 -22.27 6.98
C GLU A 47 -4.85 -20.80 6.82
N VAL A 48 -4.10 -20.11 5.99
CA VAL A 48 -4.37 -18.77 5.49
C VAL A 48 -4.54 -18.83 3.98
N TYR A 49 -5.60 -18.22 3.49
CA TYR A 49 -5.93 -18.24 2.06
C TYR A 49 -5.53 -16.97 1.36
N ILE A 50 -4.87 -17.07 0.20
CA ILE A 50 -4.82 -15.97 -0.77
C ILE A 50 -6.03 -16.16 -1.67
N VAL A 51 -6.94 -15.20 -1.63
CA VAL A 51 -8.20 -15.20 -2.37
C VAL A 51 -8.15 -14.11 -3.43
N ARG A 52 -8.57 -14.43 -4.65
CA ARG A 52 -8.74 -13.45 -5.72
C ARG A 52 -10.21 -13.17 -5.97
N CYS A 53 -10.60 -11.89 -5.95
CA CYS A 53 -11.86 -11.42 -6.49
C CYS A 53 -11.79 -11.42 -8.03
N LEU A 54 -12.65 -12.16 -8.69
CA LEU A 54 -12.66 -12.28 -10.15
C LEU A 54 -13.22 -11.04 -10.84
N ASP A 55 -13.98 -10.22 -10.12
CA ASP A 55 -14.57 -8.98 -10.66
C ASP A 55 -13.55 -7.84 -10.74
N THR A 56 -12.58 -7.80 -9.81
CA THR A 56 -11.60 -6.71 -9.67
C THR A 56 -10.14 -7.13 -9.86
N ASN A 57 -9.85 -8.42 -9.89
CA ASN A 57 -8.50 -8.99 -9.75
C ASN A 57 -7.82 -8.68 -8.40
N TYR A 58 -8.55 -8.14 -7.40
CA TYR A 58 -7.99 -7.89 -6.09
C TYR A 58 -7.69 -9.21 -5.40
N ARG A 59 -6.47 -9.36 -4.92
CA ARG A 59 -6.04 -10.49 -4.10
C ARG A 59 -5.93 -10.03 -2.65
N PHE A 60 -6.40 -10.86 -1.74
CA PHE A 60 -6.42 -10.54 -0.32
C PHE A 60 -6.23 -11.79 0.52
N TYR A 61 -5.77 -11.60 1.74
CA TYR A 61 -5.64 -12.69 2.71
C TYR A 61 -6.94 -12.89 3.48
N TYR A 62 -7.26 -14.15 3.74
CA TYR A 62 -8.42 -14.57 4.53
C TYR A 62 -8.00 -15.68 5.50
N PRO A 63 -8.54 -15.72 6.75
CA PRO A 63 -9.63 -14.88 7.27
C PRO A 63 -9.18 -13.48 7.69
N PHE A 64 -10.10 -12.51 7.70
CA PHE A 64 -9.79 -11.12 8.03
C PHE A 64 -9.41 -10.89 9.51
N SER A 65 -9.72 -11.86 10.39
CA SER A 65 -9.34 -11.82 11.80
C SER A 65 -7.83 -11.79 12.06
N ILE A 66 -7.01 -12.12 11.04
CA ILE A 66 -5.55 -12.11 11.13
C ILE A 66 -4.92 -10.75 10.82
N GLN A 67 -5.73 -9.71 10.59
CA GLN A 67 -5.24 -8.35 10.36
C GLN A 67 -4.40 -7.87 11.54
N GLY A 68 -3.28 -7.20 11.23
CA GLY A 68 -2.37 -6.63 12.21
C GLY A 68 -3.06 -5.64 13.15
N LYS A 69 -2.66 -5.70 14.41
CA LYS A 69 -3.08 -4.79 15.48
C LYS A 69 -1.90 -3.91 15.88
N GLU A 70 -2.11 -3.08 16.87
CA GLU A 70 -1.13 -2.10 17.35
C GLU A 70 0.25 -2.70 17.69
N ASP A 71 0.28 -3.92 18.24
CA ASP A 71 1.49 -4.61 18.68
C ASP A 71 2.51 -4.85 17.55
N ILE A 72 2.07 -5.34 16.38
CA ILE A 72 2.97 -5.55 15.25
C ILE A 72 3.51 -4.22 14.71
N TYR A 73 2.68 -3.17 14.63
CA TYR A 73 3.13 -1.85 14.15
C TYR A 73 4.10 -1.20 15.12
N LYS A 74 3.88 -1.32 16.44
CA LYS A 74 4.84 -0.89 17.47
C LYS A 74 6.16 -1.65 17.39
N HIS A 75 6.12 -2.92 17.05
CA HIS A 75 7.33 -3.70 16.87
C HIS A 75 8.10 -3.26 15.61
N LEU A 76 7.41 -3.17 14.47
CA LEU A 76 8.02 -2.85 13.18
C LEU A 76 8.54 -1.41 13.11
N GLN A 77 7.93 -0.46 13.82
CA GLN A 77 8.38 0.96 13.83
C GLN A 77 9.82 1.12 14.35
N ASN A 78 10.31 0.17 15.16
CA ASN A 78 11.68 0.18 15.68
C ASN A 78 12.71 -0.34 14.64
N ILE A 79 12.27 -0.73 13.46
CA ILE A 79 13.13 -1.21 12.39
C ILE A 79 13.46 -0.05 11.45
N ASP A 80 14.75 0.23 11.23
CA ASP A 80 15.26 1.42 10.52
C ASP A 80 14.63 1.68 9.15
N PHE A 81 14.19 0.62 8.45
CA PHE A 81 13.61 0.76 7.11
C PHE A 81 12.07 0.91 7.10
N TYR A 82 11.40 0.85 8.26
CA TYR A 82 9.94 0.84 8.31
C TYR A 82 9.34 2.23 8.03
N TYR A 83 9.74 3.24 8.77
CA TYR A 83 9.35 4.64 8.52
C TYR A 83 10.42 5.38 7.71
N LEU A 84 10.35 5.26 6.39
CA LEU A 84 11.27 5.97 5.51
C LEU A 84 10.89 7.45 5.41
N LYS A 85 11.82 8.33 5.77
CA LYS A 85 11.66 9.79 5.71
C LYS A 85 11.49 10.30 4.28
N ASP A 86 12.28 9.76 3.35
CA ASP A 86 12.35 10.21 1.96
C ASP A 86 11.77 9.14 1.02
N ARG A 87 10.44 9.03 1.00
CA ARG A 87 9.76 8.21 0.00
C ARG A 87 9.59 9.01 -1.28
N TRP A 88 9.93 8.41 -2.42
CA TRP A 88 9.79 9.05 -3.74
C TRP A 88 8.36 9.53 -4.04
N GLU A 89 7.36 8.79 -3.55
CA GLU A 89 5.95 9.12 -3.76
C GLU A 89 5.56 10.47 -3.13
N PHE A 90 6.15 10.87 -2.03
CA PHE A 90 5.85 12.15 -1.39
C PHE A 90 6.19 13.31 -2.33
N GLY A 91 7.41 13.32 -2.87
CA GLY A 91 7.83 14.34 -3.83
C GLY A 91 7.11 14.25 -5.18
N ALA A 92 6.80 13.02 -5.65
CA ALA A 92 6.09 12.83 -6.90
C ALA A 92 4.64 13.33 -6.83
N VAL A 93 3.95 13.07 -5.71
CA VAL A 93 2.58 13.52 -5.47
C VAL A 93 2.52 15.01 -5.20
N CYS A 94 3.46 15.56 -4.40
CA CYS A 94 3.54 16.98 -4.10
C CYS A 94 3.57 17.85 -5.36
N LYS A 95 4.31 17.44 -6.39
CA LYS A 95 4.39 18.14 -7.70
C LYS A 95 3.08 18.16 -8.49
N LEU A 96 2.10 17.36 -8.11
CA LEU A 96 0.81 17.27 -8.81
C LEU A 96 -0.31 18.03 -8.08
N ILE A 97 -0.04 18.56 -6.90
CA ILE A 97 -1.00 19.27 -6.06
C ILE A 97 -0.71 20.76 -6.19
N ALA A 98 -1.74 21.56 -6.47
CA ALA A 98 -1.60 23.02 -6.55
C ALA A 98 -1.33 23.61 -5.16
N ALA A 99 -0.48 24.62 -5.09
CA ALA A 99 -0.28 25.40 -3.86
C ALA A 99 -1.61 26.00 -3.40
N GLY A 100 -1.83 26.05 -2.08
CA GLY A 100 -3.08 26.51 -1.49
C GLY A 100 -4.19 25.46 -1.44
N SER A 101 -4.01 24.26 -2.03
CA SER A 101 -4.96 23.16 -1.87
C SER A 101 -5.08 22.74 -0.41
N SER A 102 -6.30 22.33 0.01
CA SER A 102 -6.57 21.66 1.28
C SER A 102 -6.34 20.16 1.13
N LEU A 103 -5.46 19.57 1.95
CA LEU A 103 -5.09 18.16 1.89
C LEU A 103 -5.31 17.48 3.24
N LEU A 104 -5.85 16.26 3.19
CA LEU A 104 -5.88 15.34 4.33
C LEU A 104 -5.08 14.08 4.00
N GLU A 105 -4.13 13.73 4.88
CA GLU A 105 -3.43 12.46 4.85
C GLU A 105 -4.03 11.51 5.88
N LEU A 106 -4.42 10.31 5.44
CA LEU A 106 -4.96 9.24 6.27
C LEU A 106 -3.82 8.26 6.61
N GLY A 107 -3.58 8.05 7.91
CA GLY A 107 -2.45 7.26 8.40
C GLY A 107 -1.11 7.97 8.16
N CYS A 108 -0.98 9.20 8.65
CA CYS A 108 0.19 10.02 8.35
C CYS A 108 1.49 9.60 9.07
N GLY A 109 1.43 8.63 9.99
CA GLY A 109 2.58 8.17 10.76
C GLY A 109 3.33 9.35 11.40
N ASN A 110 4.65 9.38 11.27
CA ASN A 110 5.52 10.44 11.81
C ASN A 110 5.45 11.77 11.02
N GLY A 111 4.51 11.93 10.09
CA GLY A 111 4.22 13.17 9.38
C GLY A 111 5.22 13.57 8.28
N TYR A 112 6.02 12.65 7.76
CA TYR A 112 7.04 13.00 6.76
C TYR A 112 6.47 13.53 5.44
N ALA A 113 5.32 12.98 4.99
CA ALA A 113 4.64 13.52 3.81
C ALA A 113 4.01 14.88 4.11
N LEU A 114 3.39 15.06 5.29
CA LEU A 114 2.85 16.36 5.72
C LEU A 114 3.92 17.46 5.77
N GLU A 115 5.13 17.14 6.29
CA GLU A 115 6.26 18.09 6.24
C GLU A 115 6.60 18.52 4.82
N ASN A 116 6.61 17.56 3.88
CA ASN A 116 6.90 17.84 2.47
C ASN A 116 5.81 18.73 1.86
N PHE A 117 4.53 18.42 2.10
CA PHE A 117 3.40 19.22 1.61
C PHE A 117 3.40 20.63 2.18
N LYS A 118 3.61 20.79 3.49
CA LYS A 118 3.68 22.08 4.16
C LYS A 118 4.80 22.96 3.61
N LYS A 119 6.00 22.41 3.37
CA LYS A 119 7.13 23.11 2.74
C LYS A 119 6.82 23.62 1.32
N ASN A 120 5.88 22.98 0.62
CA ASN A 120 5.46 23.36 -0.73
C ASN A 120 4.16 24.18 -0.75
N GLY A 121 3.76 24.77 0.38
CA GLY A 121 2.62 25.68 0.46
C GLY A 121 1.25 25.01 0.37
N ILE A 122 1.15 23.70 0.64
CA ILE A 122 -0.10 22.95 0.68
C ILE A 122 -0.62 22.99 2.13
N SER A 123 -1.87 23.39 2.31
CA SER A 123 -2.54 23.35 3.62
C SER A 123 -2.91 21.91 3.93
N CYS A 124 -2.19 21.27 4.85
CA CYS A 124 -2.33 19.84 5.11
C CYS A 124 -2.66 19.52 6.58
N LYS A 125 -3.47 18.49 6.75
CA LYS A 125 -3.86 17.88 8.02
C LYS A 125 -3.63 16.38 7.94
N GLY A 126 -3.34 15.72 9.09
CA GLY A 126 -3.21 14.27 9.20
C GLY A 126 -4.24 13.63 10.11
N LEU A 127 -4.66 12.41 9.81
CA LEU A 127 -5.30 11.51 10.76
C LEU A 127 -4.34 10.35 11.05
N GLU A 128 -4.12 10.08 12.33
CA GLU A 128 -3.28 8.98 12.81
C GLU A 128 -3.88 8.41 14.10
N LEU A 129 -3.73 7.09 14.31
CA LEU A 129 -4.23 6.43 15.51
C LEU A 129 -3.12 6.11 16.52
N ASN A 130 -1.87 6.06 16.08
CA ASN A 130 -0.72 5.83 16.94
C ASN A 130 -0.37 7.11 17.70
N GLN A 131 -0.55 7.11 19.01
CA GLN A 131 -0.31 8.28 19.86
C GLN A 131 1.15 8.74 19.84
N GLU A 132 2.12 7.84 19.75
CA GLU A 132 3.54 8.20 19.67
C GLU A 132 3.84 8.97 18.37
N ALA A 133 3.29 8.50 17.25
CA ALA A 133 3.44 9.19 15.95
C ALA A 133 2.74 10.57 15.96
N ILE A 134 1.58 10.68 16.59
CA ILE A 134 0.87 11.96 16.77
C ILE A 134 1.73 12.94 17.56
N ASN A 135 2.33 12.50 18.68
CA ASN A 135 3.19 13.34 19.49
C ASN A 135 4.39 13.87 18.70
N ILE A 136 5.03 13.01 17.91
CA ILE A 136 6.11 13.40 16.98
C ILE A 136 5.63 14.46 15.97
N CYS A 137 4.44 14.32 15.43
CA CYS A 137 3.86 15.29 14.52
C CYS A 137 3.60 16.64 15.21
N ILE A 138 3.08 16.64 16.42
CA ILE A 138 2.82 17.86 17.22
C ILE A 138 4.12 18.59 17.51
N GLU A 139 5.20 17.88 17.90
CA GLU A 139 6.53 18.46 18.13
C GLU A 139 7.11 19.13 16.87
N LYS A 140 6.77 18.61 15.68
CA LYS A 140 7.13 19.18 14.38
C LYS A 140 6.20 20.34 13.95
N GLY A 141 5.20 20.70 14.75
CA GLY A 141 4.20 21.72 14.42
C GLY A 141 3.29 21.34 13.28
N LEU A 142 2.99 20.05 13.10
CA LEU A 142 2.04 19.54 12.13
C LEU A 142 0.64 19.44 12.74
N ASP A 143 -0.40 19.67 11.92
CA ASP A 143 -1.80 19.55 12.34
C ASP A 143 -2.26 18.09 12.15
N VAL A 144 -2.26 17.33 13.23
CA VAL A 144 -2.62 15.90 13.24
C VAL A 144 -3.62 15.63 14.35
N LEU A 145 -4.63 14.79 14.04
CA LEU A 145 -5.70 14.41 14.94
C LEU A 145 -5.79 12.89 15.09
N SER A 146 -6.16 12.43 16.28
CA SER A 146 -6.60 11.05 16.52
C SER A 146 -8.12 10.99 16.38
N SER A 147 -8.60 10.39 15.29
CA SER A 147 -10.05 10.21 15.08
C SER A 147 -10.30 8.99 14.19
N PRO A 148 -11.33 8.18 14.49
CA PRO A 148 -11.82 7.17 13.56
C PRO A 148 -12.25 7.81 12.25
N LEU A 149 -11.89 7.19 11.13
CA LEU A 149 -12.11 7.77 9.80
C LEU A 149 -13.60 8.13 9.54
N HIS A 150 -14.54 7.26 9.94
CA HIS A 150 -15.98 7.51 9.69
C HIS A 150 -16.50 8.71 10.47
N GLU A 151 -16.13 8.84 11.76
CA GLU A 151 -16.55 9.96 12.60
C GLU A 151 -16.03 11.29 12.03
N TYR A 152 -14.77 11.29 11.62
CA TYR A 152 -14.17 12.46 11.00
C TYR A 152 -14.82 12.79 9.65
N ALA A 153 -15.11 11.76 8.83
CA ALA A 153 -15.76 11.95 7.53
C ALA A 153 -17.19 12.49 7.65
N ASP A 154 -17.95 12.05 8.65
CA ASP A 154 -19.32 12.53 8.89
C ASP A 154 -19.39 14.00 9.30
N GLN A 155 -18.33 14.50 9.94
CA GLN A 155 -18.24 15.90 10.38
C GLN A 155 -17.57 16.82 9.36
N ASN A 156 -16.88 16.28 8.35
CA ASN A 156 -16.03 17.04 7.43
C ASN A 156 -16.30 16.69 5.95
N GLU A 157 -17.55 16.46 5.59
CA GLU A 157 -17.92 16.13 4.21
C GLU A 157 -17.51 17.23 3.21
N SER A 158 -16.95 16.79 2.08
CA SER A 158 -16.60 17.68 0.97
C SER A 158 -15.69 18.85 1.36
N LEU A 159 -14.77 18.63 2.32
CA LEU A 159 -13.90 19.67 2.86
C LEU A 159 -12.56 19.79 2.12
N PHE A 160 -12.02 18.67 1.60
CA PHE A 160 -10.66 18.62 1.07
C PHE A 160 -10.61 18.58 -0.46
N ASP A 161 -9.62 19.28 -1.02
CA ASP A 161 -9.26 19.18 -2.45
C ASP A 161 -8.53 17.88 -2.74
N VAL A 162 -7.76 17.37 -1.74
CA VAL A 162 -7.00 16.14 -1.83
C VAL A 162 -7.18 15.32 -0.56
N VAL A 163 -7.46 14.03 -0.70
CA VAL A 163 -7.35 13.03 0.37
C VAL A 163 -6.33 11.99 -0.09
N CYS A 164 -5.30 11.75 0.71
CA CYS A 164 -4.26 10.79 0.36
C CYS A 164 -4.01 9.79 1.49
N ALA A 165 -3.46 8.62 1.10
CA ALA A 165 -2.99 7.60 2.02
C ALA A 165 -1.76 6.92 1.41
N PHE A 166 -0.65 6.91 2.12
CA PHE A 166 0.59 6.31 1.66
C PHE A 166 0.90 5.06 2.47
N GLN A 167 1.04 3.91 1.81
CA GLN A 167 1.35 2.62 2.43
C GLN A 167 0.39 2.30 3.60
N LEU A 168 -0.91 2.46 3.36
CA LEU A 168 -1.95 2.19 4.36
C LEU A 168 -2.97 1.17 3.86
N LEU A 169 -3.40 1.28 2.58
CA LEU A 169 -4.52 0.53 2.05
C LEU A 169 -4.27 -0.99 2.02
N GLU A 170 -3.02 -1.40 1.91
CA GLU A 170 -2.59 -2.80 1.96
C GLU A 170 -2.78 -3.47 3.32
N HIS A 171 -2.85 -2.68 4.39
CA HIS A 171 -3.05 -3.19 5.75
C HIS A 171 -4.51 -3.45 6.09
N LEU A 172 -5.44 -2.90 5.31
CA LEU A 172 -6.85 -2.87 5.66
C LEU A 172 -7.60 -4.11 5.18
N ALA A 173 -8.37 -4.72 6.08
CA ALA A 173 -9.33 -5.77 5.73
C ALA A 173 -10.64 -5.19 5.16
N ASP A 174 -11.09 -4.05 5.65
CA ASP A 174 -12.32 -3.37 5.18
C ASP A 174 -11.98 -2.23 4.22
N VAL A 175 -11.68 -2.60 2.99
CA VAL A 175 -11.29 -1.66 1.92
C VAL A 175 -12.46 -0.79 1.47
N ASP A 176 -13.66 -1.38 1.39
CA ASP A 176 -14.88 -0.65 0.95
C ASP A 176 -15.21 0.49 1.90
N TYR A 177 -15.20 0.21 3.21
CA TYR A 177 -15.38 1.22 4.24
C TYR A 177 -14.36 2.36 4.12
N PHE A 178 -13.08 2.03 3.94
CA PHE A 178 -12.02 3.03 3.83
C PHE A 178 -12.21 3.92 2.62
N ILE A 179 -12.44 3.36 1.43
CA ILE A 179 -12.60 4.14 0.20
C ILE A 179 -13.85 5.03 0.26
N LYS A 180 -14.98 4.52 0.75
CA LYS A 180 -16.22 5.29 0.87
C LYS A 180 -16.05 6.51 1.77
N ASN A 181 -15.48 6.34 2.95
CA ASN A 181 -15.26 7.44 3.89
C ASN A 181 -14.20 8.44 3.36
N SER A 182 -13.16 7.97 2.69
CA SER A 182 -12.17 8.85 2.05
C SER A 182 -12.82 9.71 0.95
N LEU A 183 -13.68 9.13 0.12
CA LEU A 183 -14.41 9.87 -0.91
C LEU A 183 -15.43 10.85 -0.34
N LYS A 184 -16.02 10.56 0.83
CA LYS A 184 -16.94 11.47 1.52
C LYS A 184 -16.27 12.78 1.89
N LEU A 185 -15.03 12.75 2.34
CA LEU A 185 -14.21 13.90 2.71
C LEU A 185 -13.83 14.81 1.53
N LEU A 186 -13.84 14.29 0.30
CA LEU A 186 -13.43 15.03 -0.89
C LEU A 186 -14.52 15.95 -1.43
N LYS A 187 -14.14 17.15 -1.82
CA LYS A 187 -14.94 18.01 -2.70
C LYS A 187 -15.24 17.30 -4.02
N LYS A 188 -16.29 17.68 -4.70
CA LYS A 188 -16.53 17.26 -6.10
C LYS A 188 -15.33 17.70 -6.96
N GLY A 189 -14.82 16.78 -7.80
CA GLY A 189 -13.59 17.01 -8.57
C GLY A 189 -12.30 16.98 -7.74
N GLY A 190 -12.37 16.68 -6.44
CA GLY A 190 -11.20 16.48 -5.59
C GLY A 190 -10.43 15.20 -5.93
N SER A 191 -9.18 15.11 -5.49
CA SER A 191 -8.29 13.98 -5.81
C SER A 191 -8.18 13.00 -4.65
N PHE A 192 -8.45 11.71 -4.90
CA PHE A 192 -8.10 10.61 -4.00
C PHE A 192 -6.78 9.99 -4.47
N ILE A 193 -5.77 10.00 -3.61
CA ILE A 193 -4.41 9.56 -3.95
C ILE A 193 -3.98 8.47 -2.99
N VAL A 194 -3.62 7.30 -3.50
CA VAL A 194 -3.15 6.19 -2.69
C VAL A 194 -1.84 5.62 -3.22
N SER A 195 -0.92 5.29 -2.32
CA SER A 195 0.25 4.48 -2.65
C SER A 195 0.25 3.18 -1.87
N VAL A 196 0.65 2.11 -2.53
CA VAL A 196 0.75 0.75 -1.97
C VAL A 196 1.92 0.00 -2.62
N PRO A 197 2.38 -1.11 -2.05
CA PRO A 197 3.29 -2.03 -2.73
C PRO A 197 2.69 -2.53 -4.04
N ASN A 198 3.49 -2.52 -5.11
CA ASN A 198 3.08 -3.01 -6.41
C ASN A 198 3.31 -4.52 -6.52
N ASN A 199 2.28 -5.33 -6.31
CA ASN A 199 2.41 -6.78 -6.32
C ASN A 199 2.60 -7.41 -7.72
N ASP A 200 2.66 -6.60 -8.79
CA ASP A 200 3.18 -7.02 -10.09
C ASP A 200 4.71 -6.81 -10.20
N SER A 201 5.37 -6.25 -9.18
CA SER A 201 6.81 -6.08 -9.15
C SER A 201 7.52 -7.38 -8.75
N PHE A 202 8.70 -7.62 -9.31
CA PHE A 202 9.50 -8.82 -9.05
C PHE A 202 9.99 -8.93 -7.58
N GLY A 203 10.17 -7.82 -6.86
CA GLY A 203 10.69 -7.81 -5.49
C GLY A 203 9.70 -8.23 -4.42
N HIS A 204 8.39 -8.24 -4.73
CA HIS A 204 7.38 -8.56 -3.73
C HIS A 204 7.17 -10.05 -3.48
N LEU A 205 7.70 -10.93 -4.33
CA LEU A 205 7.54 -12.39 -4.17
C LEU A 205 8.23 -12.95 -2.91
N TYR A 206 9.21 -12.21 -2.37
CA TYR A 206 10.03 -12.66 -1.22
C TYR A 206 9.96 -11.72 -0.02
N ASN A 207 9.12 -10.69 -0.08
CA ASN A 207 9.00 -9.76 1.04
C ASN A 207 7.99 -10.29 2.06
N ILE A 208 8.47 -10.69 3.23
CA ILE A 208 7.63 -11.20 4.33
C ILE A 208 6.64 -10.16 4.81
N LEU A 209 6.96 -8.87 4.72
CA LEU A 209 6.00 -7.82 5.05
C LEU A 209 4.77 -7.80 4.12
N ASN A 210 4.80 -8.52 2.98
CA ASN A 210 3.60 -8.76 2.17
C ASN A 210 2.67 -9.83 2.74
N LEU A 211 3.07 -10.54 3.80
CA LEU A 211 2.24 -11.55 4.47
C LEU A 211 1.44 -10.92 5.62
N PRO A 212 0.28 -11.51 5.98
CA PRO A 212 -0.38 -11.17 7.24
C PRO A 212 0.50 -11.59 8.44
N PRO A 213 0.35 -10.92 9.58
CA PRO A 213 -0.68 -9.95 9.90
C PRO A 213 -0.43 -8.55 9.34
N HIS A 214 0.75 -8.25 8.77
CA HIS A 214 1.12 -6.90 8.34
C HIS A 214 0.30 -6.43 7.13
N HIS A 215 0.30 -7.17 6.01
CA HIS A 215 -0.53 -6.85 4.85
C HIS A 215 -1.72 -7.79 4.70
N MET A 216 -2.89 -7.22 4.41
CA MET A 216 -4.13 -7.95 4.11
C MET A 216 -4.47 -7.93 2.63
N GLY A 217 -3.92 -6.98 1.87
CA GLY A 217 -4.26 -6.75 0.47
C GLY A 217 -3.06 -6.72 -0.46
N LEU A 218 -3.20 -7.34 -1.65
CA LEU A 218 -2.18 -7.42 -2.68
C LEU A 218 -2.62 -6.61 -3.90
N TRP A 219 -2.03 -5.43 -4.06
CA TRP A 219 -2.46 -4.41 -5.00
C TRP A 219 -1.66 -4.37 -6.29
N ASN A 220 -2.33 -4.02 -7.39
CA ASN A 220 -1.69 -3.74 -8.68
C ASN A 220 -2.53 -2.78 -9.52
N LYS A 221 -2.01 -2.39 -10.69
CA LYS A 221 -2.71 -1.47 -11.60
C LYS A 221 -4.09 -1.95 -12.03
N LYS A 222 -4.30 -3.27 -12.21
CA LYS A 222 -5.60 -3.82 -12.67
C LYS A 222 -6.68 -3.60 -11.61
N VAL A 223 -6.32 -3.75 -10.33
CA VAL A 223 -7.24 -3.48 -9.22
C VAL A 223 -7.67 -2.01 -9.23
N PHE A 224 -6.73 -1.07 -9.31
CA PHE A 224 -7.06 0.36 -9.35
C PHE A 224 -7.94 0.73 -10.56
N LEU A 225 -7.70 0.15 -11.72
CA LEU A 225 -8.57 0.31 -12.88
C LEU A 225 -10.00 -0.20 -12.63
N ALA A 226 -10.15 -1.28 -11.87
CA ALA A 226 -11.45 -1.86 -11.57
C ALA A 226 -12.27 -1.01 -10.58
N LEU A 227 -11.61 -0.30 -9.63
CA LEU A 227 -12.29 0.50 -8.60
C LEU A 227 -13.28 1.52 -9.18
N GLN A 228 -13.00 2.08 -10.37
CA GLN A 228 -13.87 3.04 -11.06
C GLN A 228 -15.29 2.51 -11.37
N LYS A 229 -15.45 1.18 -11.38
CA LYS A 229 -16.75 0.53 -11.62
C LYS A 229 -17.61 0.47 -10.35
N TYR A 230 -16.99 0.63 -9.18
CA TYR A 230 -17.64 0.42 -7.88
C TYR A 230 -17.75 1.70 -7.05
N TYR A 231 -16.95 2.73 -7.38
CA TYR A 231 -16.92 3.99 -6.65
C TYR A 231 -17.05 5.18 -7.58
N PRO A 232 -17.68 6.29 -7.14
CA PRO A 232 -17.87 7.51 -7.94
C PRO A 232 -16.54 8.27 -8.10
N MET A 233 -15.57 7.65 -8.75
CA MET A 233 -14.25 8.20 -9.03
C MET A 233 -13.70 7.68 -10.36
N LYS A 234 -12.84 8.47 -11.00
CA LYS A 234 -12.15 8.12 -12.25
C LYS A 234 -10.65 8.08 -12.03
N LEU A 235 -9.98 7.02 -12.46
CA LEU A 235 -8.53 6.90 -12.42
C LEU A 235 -7.89 7.81 -13.47
N GLU A 236 -7.17 8.83 -13.03
CA GLU A 236 -6.50 9.79 -13.92
C GLU A 236 -5.06 9.38 -14.22
N LYS A 237 -4.35 8.93 -13.19
CA LYS A 237 -2.92 8.65 -13.34
C LYS A 237 -2.46 7.49 -12.47
N VAL A 238 -1.48 6.75 -12.98
CA VAL A 238 -0.75 5.73 -12.22
C VAL A 238 0.74 6.01 -12.37
N LEU A 239 1.43 6.09 -11.23
CA LEU A 239 2.88 6.23 -11.19
C LEU A 239 3.48 4.98 -10.55
N PHE A 240 4.72 4.68 -10.92
CA PHE A 240 5.51 3.60 -10.32
C PHE A 240 6.84 4.15 -9.83
N THR A 241 7.35 3.62 -8.72
CA THR A 241 8.71 3.94 -8.27
C THR A 241 9.68 3.80 -9.43
N PRO A 242 10.51 4.81 -9.71
CA PRO A 242 11.63 4.65 -10.63
C PRO A 242 12.57 3.54 -10.14
N LEU A 243 13.02 2.68 -11.04
CA LEU A 243 14.01 1.67 -10.68
C LEU A 243 15.40 2.29 -10.63
N ASP A 244 16.08 2.09 -9.52
CA ASP A 244 17.47 2.46 -9.33
C ASP A 244 18.44 1.30 -9.63
N THR A 245 19.73 1.57 -9.51
CA THR A 245 20.78 0.57 -9.78
C THR A 245 20.80 -0.58 -8.77
N SER A 246 20.34 -0.37 -7.53
CA SER A 246 20.26 -1.44 -6.52
C SER A 246 19.16 -2.42 -6.85
N GLN A 247 17.98 -1.93 -7.17
CA GLN A 247 16.83 -2.73 -7.60
C GLN A 247 17.11 -3.51 -8.89
N LEU A 248 17.96 -2.98 -9.79
CA LEU A 248 18.41 -3.70 -10.97
C LEU A 248 19.35 -4.87 -10.65
N LYS A 249 20.15 -4.76 -9.57
CA LYS A 249 20.96 -5.89 -9.06
C LYS A 249 20.05 -6.99 -8.51
N ASP A 250 19.05 -6.62 -7.70
CA ASP A 250 18.06 -7.55 -7.14
C ASP A 250 17.26 -8.25 -8.25
N PHE A 251 16.89 -7.51 -9.29
CA PHE A 251 16.25 -8.06 -10.47
C PHE A 251 17.13 -9.13 -11.15
N LYS A 252 18.43 -8.85 -11.34
CA LYS A 252 19.37 -9.81 -11.95
C LYS A 252 19.51 -11.06 -11.08
N ALA A 253 19.64 -10.90 -9.76
CA ALA A 253 19.74 -11.99 -8.82
C ALA A 253 18.47 -12.86 -8.82
N HIS A 254 17.28 -12.23 -8.78
CA HIS A 254 15.99 -12.90 -8.86
C HIS A 254 15.86 -13.74 -10.13
N TYR A 255 16.13 -13.16 -11.29
CA TYR A 255 16.05 -13.90 -12.56
C TYR A 255 17.08 -15.02 -12.68
N ALA A 256 18.27 -14.86 -12.08
CA ALA A 256 19.27 -15.93 -12.03
C ALA A 256 18.80 -17.10 -11.16
N THR A 257 18.12 -16.81 -10.04
CA THR A 257 17.73 -17.82 -9.05
C THR A 257 16.43 -18.54 -9.44
N VAL A 258 15.40 -17.79 -9.89
CA VAL A 258 14.06 -18.33 -10.12
C VAL A 258 13.88 -18.93 -11.52
N LEU A 259 14.47 -18.34 -12.53
CA LEU A 259 14.33 -18.82 -13.93
C LEU A 259 15.46 -19.73 -14.37
N GLY A 260 16.50 -19.94 -13.53
CA GLY A 260 17.67 -20.78 -13.86
C GLY A 260 18.42 -20.37 -15.13
N LYS A 261 17.77 -19.55 -15.97
CA LYS A 261 18.30 -18.95 -17.22
C LYS A 261 17.65 -17.60 -17.41
N LEU A 262 18.40 -16.51 -17.28
CA LEU A 262 17.95 -15.25 -17.88
C LEU A 262 17.57 -15.55 -19.34
N PRO A 263 16.39 -15.11 -19.83
CA PRO A 263 16.09 -15.22 -21.26
C PRO A 263 17.30 -14.74 -22.06
N PHE A 264 17.69 -15.47 -23.08
CA PHE A 264 18.93 -15.26 -23.86
C PHE A 264 19.18 -13.78 -24.19
N LEU A 265 18.11 -13.05 -24.52
CA LEU A 265 18.15 -11.62 -24.83
C LEU A 265 18.57 -10.77 -23.62
N LEU A 266 18.03 -11.02 -22.43
CA LEU A 266 18.39 -10.31 -21.20
C LEU A 266 19.80 -10.64 -20.75
N ARG A 267 20.25 -11.86 -20.99
CA ARG A 267 21.63 -12.31 -20.71
C ARG A 267 22.62 -11.61 -21.63
N SER A 268 22.28 -11.41 -22.90
CA SER A 268 23.10 -10.67 -23.85
C SER A 268 23.16 -9.19 -23.53
N ILE A 269 22.02 -8.57 -23.21
CA ILE A 269 21.93 -7.15 -22.84
C ILE A 269 22.62 -6.88 -21.49
N SER A 270 22.59 -7.82 -20.53
CA SER A 270 23.24 -7.65 -19.23
C SER A 270 24.77 -7.57 -19.29
N ARG A 271 25.38 -7.98 -20.39
CA ARG A 271 26.83 -7.81 -20.67
C ARG A 271 27.19 -6.35 -20.98
N PHE A 272 26.18 -5.53 -21.33
CA PHE A 272 26.35 -4.11 -21.62
C PHE A 272 25.56 -3.27 -20.59
N PRO A 273 26.16 -2.90 -19.44
CA PRO A 273 25.45 -2.24 -18.34
C PRO A 273 24.69 -0.98 -18.77
N ALA A 274 25.26 -0.17 -19.64
CA ALA A 274 24.62 1.04 -20.15
C ALA A 274 23.34 0.74 -20.95
N LEU A 275 23.37 -0.28 -21.82
CA LEU A 275 22.23 -0.70 -22.62
C LEU A 275 21.16 -1.37 -21.72
N PHE A 276 21.57 -2.17 -20.77
CA PHE A 276 20.66 -2.78 -19.78
C PHE A 276 19.92 -1.70 -18.98
N ASN A 277 20.64 -0.72 -18.45
CA ASN A 277 20.07 0.37 -17.66
C ASN A 277 19.17 1.30 -18.50
N ALA A 278 19.40 1.42 -19.80
CA ALA A 278 18.57 2.22 -20.68
C ALA A 278 17.24 1.52 -21.10
N ILE A 279 17.24 0.19 -21.22
CA ILE A 279 16.10 -0.56 -21.76
C ILE A 279 15.25 -1.22 -20.67
N VAL A 280 15.88 -1.87 -19.70
CA VAL A 280 15.20 -2.73 -18.73
C VAL A 280 14.34 -1.92 -17.75
N PRO A 281 14.78 -0.79 -17.17
CA PRO A 281 13.97 -0.01 -16.26
C PRO A 281 12.69 0.53 -16.88
N LYS A 282 12.68 0.81 -18.17
CA LYS A 282 11.48 1.31 -18.90
C LYS A 282 10.37 0.26 -19.01
N ARG A 283 10.69 -1.02 -18.87
CA ARG A 283 9.74 -2.14 -19.01
C ARG A 283 9.36 -2.77 -17.66
N LEU A 284 10.17 -2.55 -16.64
CA LEU A 284 9.89 -3.04 -15.29
C LEU A 284 9.09 -2.01 -14.52
N LYS A 285 8.18 -2.50 -13.70
CA LYS A 285 7.42 -1.67 -12.76
C LYS A 285 8.12 -1.70 -11.41
N GLY A 286 8.33 -0.52 -10.82
CA GLY A 286 8.92 -0.38 -9.50
C GLY A 286 8.08 -0.98 -8.38
N TYR A 287 8.65 -0.97 -7.18
CA TYR A 287 8.08 -1.65 -5.99
C TYR A 287 6.83 -0.99 -5.43
N THR A 288 6.65 0.31 -5.64
CA THR A 288 5.46 1.04 -5.20
C THR A 288 4.66 1.52 -6.39
N ILE A 289 3.35 1.50 -6.27
CA ILE A 289 2.39 2.06 -7.21
C ILE A 289 1.62 3.19 -6.52
N VAL A 290 1.52 4.34 -7.19
CA VAL A 290 0.64 5.45 -6.78
C VAL A 290 -0.51 5.53 -7.77
N ALA A 291 -1.74 5.51 -7.27
CA ALA A 291 -2.96 5.73 -8.05
C ALA A 291 -3.60 7.06 -7.67
N ILE A 292 -3.96 7.84 -8.68
CA ILE A 292 -4.59 9.15 -8.54
C ILE A 292 -5.95 9.10 -9.20
N PHE A 293 -6.98 9.31 -8.41
CA PHE A 293 -8.37 9.34 -8.85
C PHE A 293 -8.95 10.73 -8.69
N LYS A 294 -9.93 11.07 -9.53
CA LYS A 294 -10.83 12.22 -9.39
C LYS A 294 -12.21 11.76 -8.94
N LYS A 295 -12.74 12.37 -7.87
CA LYS A 295 -14.14 12.19 -7.47
C LYS A 295 -15.06 12.82 -8.52
N VAL A 296 -16.06 12.07 -8.98
CA VAL A 296 -17.01 12.49 -10.02
C VAL A 296 -18.21 13.23 -9.43
#